data_dfe8cc9808cafb93820215a268e86ed3
#
_entry.id   dfe8cc9808cafb93820215a268e86ed3
#
_cell.length_a   1.000
_cell.length_b   1.000
_cell.length_c   1.000
_cell.angle_alpha   90.00
_cell.angle_beta   90.00
_cell.angle_gamma   90.00
#
_symmetry.space_group_name_H-M   'P 1'
#
loop_
_entity.id
_entity.type
_entity.pdbx_description
1 polymer ?
#
loop_
_entity_poly.entity_id
_entity_poly.type
_entity_poly.pdbx_seq_one_letter_code
_entity_poly.pdbx_strand_id
1 'polypeptide(L)'
;VYYMLPLILGLIGLYFHFKKNDRDAYSVLLFFLITGMGITMYTNNPPYEPRERDYAIVVSFWTFGIWIGMGVMAIYSYLKNFAQKKYRTALAAAVILACFLAVPTIMGAENWDDHDRSTRSTARAVGRNYLSSVGKNGIIVAYGDNDTFPLWYMQEMEGYRTDVRVFNTSLAMCD
;
A
#
# COMPACT_ATOMS: atom_id res chain seq x y z
N VAL A 1 -0.59 13.02 -10.78
CA VAL A 1 0.76 13.52 -10.44
C VAL A 1 0.62 14.46 -9.25
N TYR A 2 1.18 14.08 -8.12
CA TYR A 2 1.01 14.81 -6.82
C TYR A 2 1.92 16.03 -6.70
N TYR A 3 2.39 16.60 -7.82
CA TYR A 3 3.31 17.74 -7.88
C TYR A 3 4.56 17.57 -6.99
N MET A 4 4.96 16.32 -6.72
CA MET A 4 6.05 15.96 -5.79
C MET A 4 5.87 16.48 -4.35
N LEU A 5 4.69 16.96 -3.97
CA LEU A 5 4.43 17.54 -2.65
C LEU A 5 4.75 16.58 -1.49
N PRO A 6 4.35 15.30 -1.52
CA PRO A 6 4.72 14.35 -0.47
C PRO A 6 6.24 14.16 -0.36
N LEU A 7 6.94 14.12 -1.49
CA LEU A 7 8.38 13.96 -1.53
C LEU A 7 9.09 15.18 -0.93
N ILE A 8 8.70 16.38 -1.36
CA ILE A 8 9.28 17.64 -0.85
C ILE A 8 9.06 17.73 0.67
N LEU A 9 7.84 17.48 1.13
CA LEU A 9 7.51 17.54 2.54
C LEU A 9 8.28 16.50 3.36
N GLY A 10 8.43 15.28 2.83
CA GLY A 10 9.22 14.22 3.43
C GLY A 10 10.71 14.56 3.52
N LEU A 11 11.30 15.15 2.48
CA LEU A 11 12.70 15.58 2.50
C LEU A 11 12.95 16.72 3.51
N ILE A 12 12.02 17.67 3.61
CA ILE A 12 12.07 18.71 4.65
C ILE A 12 12.02 18.06 6.04
N GLY A 13 11.15 17.08 6.23
CA GLY A 13 11.02 16.35 7.48
C GLY A 13 12.25 15.52 7.82
N LEU A 14 12.85 14.85 6.84
CA LEU A 14 14.12 14.13 6.99
C LEU A 14 15.22 15.06 7.48
N TYR A 15 15.41 16.20 6.82
CA TYR A 15 16.40 17.20 7.23
C TYR A 15 16.13 17.71 8.65
N PHE A 16 14.87 18.01 8.97
CA PHE A 16 14.48 18.47 10.30
C PHE A 16 14.72 17.40 11.37
N HIS A 17 14.49 16.14 11.06
CA HIS A 17 14.73 15.01 11.95
C HIS A 17 16.21 14.92 12.35
N PHE A 18 17.10 14.93 11.37
CA PHE A 18 18.55 14.93 11.62
C PHE A 18 19.02 16.14 12.45
N LYS A 19 18.43 17.31 12.22
CA LYS A 19 18.75 18.51 13.00
C LYS A 19 18.27 18.44 14.46
N LYS A 20 17.19 17.71 14.72
CA LYS A 20 16.57 17.65 16.05
C LYS A 20 17.09 16.50 16.90
N ASN A 21 17.24 15.33 16.32
CA ASN A 21 17.73 14.12 16.97
C ASN A 21 18.34 13.19 15.90
N ASP A 22 19.63 13.22 15.78
CA ASP A 22 20.39 12.46 14.79
C ASP A 22 20.30 10.94 15.03
N ARG A 23 20.33 10.49 16.29
CA ARG A 23 20.27 9.06 16.65
C ARG A 23 18.95 8.42 16.18
N ASP A 24 17.83 9.06 16.48
CA ASP A 24 16.52 8.57 16.05
C ASP A 24 16.41 8.65 14.51
N ALA A 25 16.96 9.73 13.89
CA ALA A 25 16.95 9.87 12.46
C ALA A 25 17.72 8.75 11.75
N TYR A 26 18.88 8.35 12.28
CA TYR A 26 19.64 7.20 11.75
C TYR A 26 18.87 5.89 11.91
N SER A 27 18.19 5.68 13.04
CA SER A 27 17.40 4.47 13.26
C SER A 27 16.25 4.35 12.26
N VAL A 28 15.51 5.44 12.04
CA VAL A 28 14.42 5.47 11.06
C VAL A 28 14.96 5.34 9.62
N LEU A 29 16.09 5.96 9.31
CA LEU A 29 16.74 5.84 8.00
C LEU A 29 17.19 4.40 7.72
N LEU A 30 17.81 3.75 8.70
CA LEU A 30 18.22 2.36 8.58
C LEU A 30 17.03 1.45 8.36
N PHE A 31 15.95 1.66 9.11
CA PHE A 31 14.72 0.91 8.95
C PHE A 31 14.10 1.12 7.55
N PHE A 32 14.06 2.36 7.06
CA PHE A 32 13.61 2.68 5.70
C PHE A 32 14.45 1.96 4.63
N LEU A 33 15.78 1.98 4.76
CA LEU A 33 16.69 1.35 3.80
C LEU A 33 16.57 -0.18 3.82
N ILE A 34 16.49 -0.79 4.99
CA ILE A 34 16.36 -2.26 5.12
C ILE A 34 15.01 -2.72 4.55
N THR A 35 13.91 -2.06 4.90
CA THR A 35 12.57 -2.47 4.47
C THR A 35 12.25 -2.09 3.01
N GLY A 36 13.02 -1.18 2.42
CA GLY A 36 12.95 -0.84 1.00
C GLY A 36 14.01 -1.58 0.20
N MET A 37 15.22 -1.00 0.12
CA MET A 37 16.31 -1.54 -0.69
C MET A 37 16.75 -2.94 -0.24
N GLY A 38 16.83 -3.18 1.07
CA GLY A 38 17.22 -4.48 1.61
C GLY A 38 16.26 -5.59 1.17
N ILE A 39 14.95 -5.37 1.26
CA ILE A 39 13.95 -6.34 0.80
C ILE A 39 14.03 -6.53 -0.71
N THR A 40 14.17 -5.45 -1.49
CA THR A 40 14.30 -5.53 -2.95
C THR A 40 15.51 -6.37 -3.36
N MET A 41 16.66 -6.17 -2.70
CA MET A 41 17.86 -6.97 -2.94
C MET A 41 17.70 -8.43 -2.50
N TYR A 42 17.04 -8.66 -1.38
CA TYR A 42 16.78 -10.01 -0.86
C TYR A 42 15.84 -10.82 -1.76
N THR A 43 14.75 -10.21 -2.22
CA THR A 43 13.77 -10.89 -3.08
C THR A 43 14.30 -11.11 -4.49
N ASN A 44 15.24 -10.29 -4.95
CA ASN A 44 15.89 -10.40 -6.26
C ASN A 44 14.91 -10.75 -7.39
N ASN A 45 13.80 -10.03 -7.47
CA ASN A 45 12.75 -10.32 -8.44
C ASN A 45 13.26 -10.20 -9.88
N PRO A 46 13.05 -11.20 -10.73
CA PRO A 46 13.46 -11.12 -12.13
C PRO A 46 12.67 -10.02 -12.86
N PRO A 47 13.33 -9.24 -13.76
CA PRO A 47 12.71 -8.06 -14.39
C PRO A 47 11.56 -8.39 -15.38
N TYR A 48 11.40 -9.65 -15.74
CA TYR A 48 10.34 -10.15 -16.61
C TYR A 48 9.19 -10.81 -15.86
N GLU A 49 9.16 -10.68 -14.52
CA GLU A 49 8.06 -11.21 -13.72
C GLU A 49 6.80 -10.36 -13.96
N PRO A 50 5.67 -10.95 -14.38
CA PRO A 50 4.48 -10.17 -14.73
C PRO A 50 3.76 -9.57 -13.53
N ARG A 51 4.16 -9.95 -12.31
CA ARG A 51 3.55 -9.49 -11.05
C ARG A 51 4.47 -8.52 -10.33
N GLU A 52 4.02 -7.29 -10.20
CA GLU A 52 4.66 -6.31 -9.33
C GLU A 52 4.46 -6.71 -7.85
N ARG A 53 5.52 -6.58 -7.06
CA ARG A 53 5.54 -6.95 -5.64
C ARG A 53 5.73 -5.74 -4.74
N ASP A 54 5.10 -4.62 -5.07
CA ASP A 54 5.19 -3.38 -4.30
C ASP A 54 4.78 -3.54 -2.84
N TYR A 55 3.89 -4.49 -2.56
CA TYR A 55 3.52 -4.82 -1.19
C TYR A 55 4.69 -5.28 -0.32
N ALA A 56 5.76 -5.80 -0.90
CA ALA A 56 6.95 -6.24 -0.14
C ALA A 56 7.71 -5.05 0.46
N ILE A 57 7.65 -3.88 -0.21
CA ILE A 57 8.34 -2.66 0.22
C ILE A 57 7.41 -1.62 0.86
N VAL A 58 6.14 -1.99 1.12
CA VAL A 58 5.14 -1.08 1.70
C VAL A 58 5.57 -0.45 3.02
N VAL A 59 6.36 -1.18 3.81
CA VAL A 59 6.86 -0.69 5.11
C VAL A 59 7.81 0.50 4.93
N SER A 60 8.61 0.55 3.87
CA SER A 60 9.46 1.70 3.59
C SER A 60 8.64 2.94 3.21
N PHE A 61 7.58 2.79 2.41
CA PHE A 61 6.66 3.90 2.13
C PHE A 61 5.96 4.40 3.39
N TRP A 62 5.53 3.49 4.26
CA TRP A 62 4.94 3.86 5.54
C TRP A 62 5.94 4.60 6.43
N THR A 63 7.20 4.16 6.46
CA THR A 63 8.29 4.82 7.18
C THR A 63 8.56 6.23 6.64
N PHE A 64 8.49 6.41 5.31
CA PHE A 64 8.60 7.74 4.70
C PHE A 64 7.48 8.69 5.14
N GLY A 65 6.30 8.16 5.43
CA GLY A 65 5.17 8.91 6.01
C GLY A 65 5.52 9.60 7.34
N ILE A 66 6.44 9.02 8.15
CA ILE A 66 6.93 9.66 9.37
C ILE A 66 7.63 10.98 9.05
N TRP A 67 8.47 11.02 8.00
CA TRP A 67 9.15 12.24 7.59
C TRP A 67 8.20 13.25 6.96
N ILE A 68 7.14 12.82 6.27
CA ILE A 68 6.08 13.74 5.83
C ILE A 68 5.46 14.44 7.04
N GLY A 69 5.12 13.72 8.10
CA GLY A 69 4.61 14.31 9.34
C GLY A 69 5.62 15.25 10.03
N MET A 70 6.91 14.88 10.04
CA MET A 70 7.98 15.74 10.56
C MET A 70 8.20 17.00 9.70
N GLY A 71 7.92 16.95 8.41
CA GLY A 71 7.92 18.10 7.51
C GLY A 71 6.87 19.15 7.92
N VAL A 72 5.68 18.72 8.31
CA VAL A 72 4.65 19.61 8.87
C VAL A 72 5.16 20.30 10.13
N MET A 73 5.81 19.55 11.03
CA MET A 73 6.42 20.09 12.25
C MET A 73 7.55 21.08 11.94
N ALA A 74 8.35 20.79 10.91
CA ALA A 74 9.44 21.69 10.48
C ALA A 74 8.88 23.03 10.00
N ILE A 75 7.87 23.02 9.13
CA ILE A 75 7.20 24.22 8.63
C ILE A 75 6.62 25.04 9.78
N TYR A 76 5.88 24.37 10.67
CA TYR A 76 5.35 25.06 11.85
C TYR A 76 6.47 25.67 12.72
N SER A 77 7.54 24.92 12.96
CA SER A 77 8.68 25.35 13.79
C SER A 77 9.40 26.56 13.20
N TYR A 78 9.44 26.67 11.89
CA TYR A 78 9.96 27.83 11.19
C TYR A 78 9.02 29.03 11.30
N LEU A 79 7.76 28.85 10.97
CA LEU A 79 6.76 29.93 10.91
C LEU A 79 6.40 30.51 12.30
N LYS A 80 6.44 29.68 13.36
CA LYS A 80 6.15 30.16 14.73
C LYS A 80 7.09 31.28 15.22
N ASN A 81 8.29 31.40 14.62
CA ASN A 81 9.24 32.44 15.00
C ASN A 81 8.78 33.83 14.53
N PHE A 82 7.94 33.89 13.50
CA PHE A 82 7.37 35.13 12.97
C PHE A 82 6.01 35.47 13.56
N ALA A 83 5.38 34.50 14.27
CA ALA A 83 4.06 34.65 14.83
C ALA A 83 4.09 35.08 16.30
N GLN A 84 3.21 36.03 16.68
CA GLN A 84 2.99 36.39 18.07
C GLN A 84 2.48 35.17 18.87
N LYS A 85 2.89 35.07 20.13
CA LYS A 85 2.57 33.91 21.01
C LYS A 85 1.07 33.59 21.05
N LYS A 86 0.24 34.63 21.02
CA LYS A 86 -1.25 34.53 21.04
C LYS A 86 -1.81 33.73 19.83
N TYR A 87 -1.17 33.81 18.68
CA TYR A 87 -1.67 33.20 17.42
C TYR A 87 -1.02 31.87 17.07
N ARG A 88 -0.12 31.33 17.90
CA ARG A 88 0.63 30.11 17.58
C ARG A 88 -0.25 28.86 17.42
N THR A 89 -1.34 28.74 18.19
CA THR A 89 -2.30 27.64 18.05
C THR A 89 -3.06 27.73 16.72
N ALA A 90 -3.51 28.92 16.35
CA ALA A 90 -4.17 29.15 15.07
C ALA A 90 -3.21 28.88 13.90
N LEU A 91 -1.95 29.31 14.01
CA LEU A 91 -0.91 29.01 13.03
C LEU A 91 -0.68 27.50 12.90
N ALA A 92 -0.60 26.76 14.01
CA ALA A 92 -0.46 25.30 13.97
C ALA A 92 -1.62 24.65 13.23
N ALA A 93 -2.86 25.03 13.55
CA ALA A 93 -4.04 24.53 12.86
C ALA A 93 -4.03 24.87 11.35
N ALA A 94 -3.64 26.08 10.99
CA ALA A 94 -3.53 26.49 9.58
C ALA A 94 -2.48 25.69 8.82
N VAL A 95 -1.30 25.47 9.40
CA VAL A 95 -0.23 24.65 8.80
C VAL A 95 -0.67 23.22 8.63
N ILE A 96 -1.29 22.61 9.66
CA ILE A 96 -1.80 21.24 9.58
C ILE A 96 -2.85 21.14 8.49
N LEU A 97 -3.82 22.05 8.45
CA LEU A 97 -4.88 22.06 7.44
C LEU A 97 -4.32 22.22 6.02
N ALA A 98 -3.41 23.17 5.82
CA ALA A 98 -2.78 23.40 4.52
C ALA A 98 -2.00 22.16 4.03
N CYS A 99 -1.20 21.53 4.91
CA CYS A 99 -0.47 20.30 4.56
C CYS A 99 -1.42 19.11 4.33
N PHE A 100 -2.51 19.02 5.09
CA PHE A 100 -3.53 17.98 4.90
C PHE A 100 -4.24 18.13 3.55
N LEU A 101 -4.60 19.35 3.17
CA LEU A 101 -5.21 19.61 1.86
C LEU A 101 -4.21 19.37 0.71
N ALA A 102 -2.94 19.76 0.90
CA ALA A 102 -1.92 19.66 -0.14
C ALA A 102 -1.40 18.22 -0.38
N VAL A 103 -1.49 17.31 0.60
CA VAL A 103 -0.92 15.96 0.47
C VAL A 103 -2.01 14.90 0.58
N PRO A 104 -2.59 14.56 1.75
CA PRO A 104 -3.55 13.46 1.83
C PRO A 104 -4.79 13.66 0.96
N THR A 105 -5.33 14.89 0.89
CA THR A 105 -6.55 15.13 0.13
C THR A 105 -6.33 14.98 -1.36
N ILE A 106 -5.23 15.56 -1.90
CA ILE A 106 -4.90 15.39 -3.32
C ILE A 106 -4.61 13.92 -3.63
N MET A 107 -3.82 13.24 -2.80
CA MET A 107 -3.53 11.82 -3.00
C MET A 107 -4.80 10.97 -2.96
N GLY A 108 -5.72 11.25 -2.03
CA GLY A 108 -6.99 10.55 -1.94
C GLY A 108 -7.89 10.80 -3.16
N ALA A 109 -7.99 12.03 -3.60
CA ALA A 109 -8.82 12.38 -4.75
C ALA A 109 -8.31 11.78 -6.07
N GLU A 110 -6.98 11.82 -6.29
CA GLU A 110 -6.35 11.32 -7.51
C GLU A 110 -6.31 9.79 -7.61
N ASN A 111 -6.34 9.07 -6.47
CA ASN A 111 -6.25 7.62 -6.48
C ASN A 111 -7.55 6.91 -6.14
N TRP A 112 -8.64 7.65 -5.91
CA TRP A 112 -9.88 7.04 -5.45
C TRP A 112 -10.42 6.02 -6.44
N ASP A 113 -10.43 6.34 -7.72
CA ASP A 113 -10.92 5.49 -8.80
C ASP A 113 -10.07 4.22 -8.96
N ASP A 114 -8.75 4.32 -8.83
CA ASP A 114 -7.85 3.17 -8.89
C ASP A 114 -8.03 2.21 -7.70
N HIS A 115 -8.45 2.74 -6.54
CA HIS A 115 -8.65 1.95 -5.31
C HIS A 115 -10.09 1.52 -5.11
N ASP A 116 -11.05 2.16 -5.75
CA ASP A 116 -12.44 1.71 -5.72
C ASP A 116 -12.62 0.42 -6.52
N ARG A 117 -12.85 -0.65 -5.78
CA ARG A 117 -13.06 -2.00 -6.33
C ARG A 117 -14.49 -2.49 -6.16
N SER A 118 -15.41 -1.62 -5.78
CA SER A 118 -16.80 -1.95 -5.52
C SER A 118 -17.51 -2.59 -6.72
N THR A 119 -17.13 -2.22 -7.94
CA THR A 119 -17.69 -2.73 -9.19
C THR A 119 -16.89 -3.88 -9.83
N ARG A 120 -15.75 -4.26 -9.24
CA ARG A 120 -14.88 -5.30 -9.82
C ARG A 120 -15.41 -6.69 -9.53
N SER A 121 -16.07 -7.30 -10.53
CA SER A 121 -16.61 -8.65 -10.44
C SER A 121 -15.80 -9.71 -11.22
N THR A 122 -14.61 -9.36 -11.71
CA THR A 122 -13.80 -10.23 -12.59
C THR A 122 -13.49 -11.57 -11.94
N ALA A 123 -13.01 -11.61 -10.70
CA ALA A 123 -12.70 -12.86 -10.01
C ALA A 123 -13.94 -13.76 -9.86
N ARG A 124 -15.09 -13.16 -9.52
CA ARG A 124 -16.38 -13.86 -9.45
C ARG A 124 -16.79 -14.44 -10.81
N ALA A 125 -16.66 -13.65 -11.89
CA ALA A 125 -17.00 -14.08 -13.24
C ALA A 125 -16.09 -15.23 -13.71
N VAL A 126 -14.79 -15.14 -13.45
CA VAL A 126 -13.81 -16.21 -13.76
C VAL A 126 -14.15 -17.49 -13.01
N GLY A 127 -14.35 -17.43 -11.70
CA GLY A 127 -14.74 -18.59 -10.89
C GLY A 127 -16.03 -19.25 -11.39
N ARG A 128 -17.04 -18.44 -11.72
CA ARG A 128 -18.30 -18.94 -12.28
C ARG A 128 -18.10 -19.62 -13.64
N ASN A 129 -17.34 -19.01 -14.53
CA ASN A 129 -17.09 -19.56 -15.85
C ASN A 129 -16.35 -20.89 -15.78
N TYR A 130 -15.32 -20.99 -14.95
CA TYR A 130 -14.57 -22.23 -14.75
C TYR A 130 -15.47 -23.34 -14.19
N LEU A 131 -16.20 -23.09 -13.13
CA LEU A 131 -17.11 -24.08 -12.54
C LEU A 131 -18.25 -24.48 -13.50
N SER A 132 -18.72 -23.55 -14.35
CA SER A 132 -19.74 -23.85 -15.35
C SER A 132 -19.25 -24.74 -16.48
N SER A 133 -17.94 -24.70 -16.79
CA SER A 133 -17.35 -25.52 -17.87
C SER A 133 -17.16 -26.98 -17.49
N VAL A 134 -17.25 -27.30 -16.20
CA VAL A 134 -17.03 -28.66 -15.68
C VAL A 134 -18.35 -29.44 -15.67
N GLY A 135 -18.32 -30.71 -16.07
CA GLY A 135 -19.44 -31.63 -15.99
C GLY A 135 -19.93 -31.82 -14.55
N LYS A 136 -21.13 -32.39 -14.37
CA LYS A 136 -21.69 -32.65 -13.04
C LYS A 136 -20.80 -33.64 -12.27
N ASN A 137 -20.54 -33.34 -10.99
CA ASN A 137 -19.65 -34.10 -10.11
C ASN A 137 -18.20 -34.24 -10.67
N GLY A 138 -17.78 -33.32 -11.53
CA GLY A 138 -16.44 -33.35 -12.13
C GLY A 138 -15.35 -32.82 -11.20
N ILE A 139 -14.11 -32.91 -11.68
CA ILE A 139 -12.93 -32.39 -11.00
C ILE A 139 -12.32 -31.30 -11.87
N ILE A 140 -11.99 -30.15 -11.26
CA ILE A 140 -11.22 -29.10 -11.87
C ILE A 140 -9.83 -29.07 -11.23
N VAL A 141 -8.80 -29.09 -12.05
CA VAL A 141 -7.41 -28.97 -11.59
C VAL A 141 -6.95 -27.54 -11.78
N ALA A 142 -6.62 -26.88 -10.70
CA ALA A 142 -6.14 -25.50 -10.67
C ALA A 142 -4.67 -25.44 -10.24
N TYR A 143 -3.97 -24.39 -10.70
CA TYR A 143 -2.57 -24.15 -10.34
C TYR A 143 -2.43 -22.75 -9.74
N GLY A 144 -2.03 -22.68 -8.47
CA GLY A 144 -1.79 -21.42 -7.77
C GLY A 144 -3.05 -20.74 -7.26
N ASP A 145 -2.84 -19.63 -6.58
CA ASP A 145 -3.86 -18.89 -5.80
C ASP A 145 -4.89 -18.20 -6.69
N ASN A 146 -4.41 -17.59 -7.78
CA ASN A 146 -5.25 -16.76 -8.65
C ASN A 146 -6.36 -17.56 -9.33
N ASP A 147 -6.12 -18.84 -9.61
CA ASP A 147 -7.12 -19.73 -10.20
C ASP A 147 -8.00 -20.38 -9.13
N THR A 148 -7.42 -20.71 -7.98
CA THR A 148 -8.09 -21.50 -6.94
C THR A 148 -9.03 -20.66 -6.08
N PHE A 149 -8.60 -19.49 -5.63
CA PHE A 149 -9.41 -18.67 -4.70
C PHE A 149 -10.74 -18.20 -5.29
N PRO A 150 -10.84 -17.80 -6.57
CA PRO A 150 -12.13 -17.53 -7.18
C PRO A 150 -13.08 -18.72 -7.19
N LEU A 151 -12.56 -19.94 -7.37
CA LEU A 151 -13.37 -21.17 -7.37
C LEU A 151 -13.90 -21.46 -5.96
N TRP A 152 -13.05 -21.40 -4.94
CA TRP A 152 -13.47 -21.57 -3.56
C TRP A 152 -14.44 -20.50 -3.11
N TYR A 153 -14.21 -19.24 -3.49
CA TYR A 153 -15.19 -18.18 -3.21
C TYR A 153 -16.56 -18.50 -3.75
N MET A 154 -16.65 -18.97 -5.00
CA MET A 154 -17.94 -19.33 -5.62
C MET A 154 -18.60 -20.51 -4.90
N GLN A 155 -17.84 -21.49 -4.45
CA GLN A 155 -18.37 -22.66 -3.78
C GLN A 155 -18.78 -22.39 -2.34
N GLU A 156 -17.89 -21.74 -1.54
CA GLU A 156 -18.09 -21.56 -0.11
C GLU A 156 -18.99 -20.37 0.22
N MET A 157 -18.89 -19.27 -0.54
CA MET A 157 -19.64 -18.05 -0.25
C MET A 157 -20.95 -17.95 -1.04
N GLU A 158 -20.99 -18.43 -2.28
CA GLU A 158 -22.17 -18.35 -3.14
C GLU A 158 -22.89 -19.69 -3.30
N GLY A 159 -22.36 -20.78 -2.76
CA GLY A 159 -22.96 -22.11 -2.88
C GLY A 159 -23.05 -22.64 -4.31
N TYR A 160 -22.22 -22.09 -5.22
CA TYR A 160 -22.32 -22.36 -6.65
C TYR A 160 -21.47 -23.57 -7.03
N ARG A 161 -22.08 -24.59 -7.67
CA ARG A 161 -21.41 -25.81 -8.16
C ARG A 161 -20.58 -26.52 -7.08
N THR A 162 -21.13 -26.69 -5.91
CA THR A 162 -20.52 -27.45 -4.79
C THR A 162 -20.34 -28.95 -5.10
N ASP A 163 -20.97 -29.41 -6.20
CA ASP A 163 -20.76 -30.76 -6.75
C ASP A 163 -19.39 -30.96 -7.38
N VAL A 164 -18.71 -29.89 -7.81
CA VAL A 164 -17.41 -29.92 -8.45
C VAL A 164 -16.29 -29.98 -7.41
N ARG A 165 -15.28 -30.86 -7.64
CA ARG A 165 -14.09 -30.93 -6.77
C ARG A 165 -12.99 -30.04 -7.32
N VAL A 166 -12.53 -29.06 -6.53
CA VAL A 166 -11.40 -28.20 -6.87
C VAL A 166 -10.12 -28.83 -6.30
N PHE A 167 -9.20 -29.19 -7.18
CA PHE A 167 -7.90 -29.75 -6.82
C PHE A 167 -6.79 -28.74 -7.16
N ASN A 168 -6.07 -28.28 -6.15
CA ASN A 168 -4.94 -27.34 -6.34
C ASN A 168 -3.62 -28.12 -6.35
N THR A 169 -2.92 -28.13 -7.48
CA THR A 169 -1.67 -28.85 -7.65
C THR A 169 -0.52 -28.25 -6.84
N SER A 170 -0.52 -26.92 -6.63
CA SER A 170 0.53 -26.29 -5.82
C SER A 170 0.46 -26.71 -4.36
N LEU A 171 -0.75 -26.81 -3.80
CA LEU A 171 -0.95 -27.27 -2.42
C LEU A 171 -0.71 -28.78 -2.26
N ALA A 172 -0.98 -29.54 -3.30
CA ALA A 172 -0.76 -30.99 -3.29
C ALA A 172 0.73 -31.41 -3.35
N MET A 173 1.62 -30.45 -3.70
CA MET A 173 3.08 -30.66 -3.71
C MET A 173 3.75 -30.21 -2.40
N CYS A 174 3.00 -29.66 -1.46
CA CYS A 174 3.50 -29.27 -0.15
C CYS A 174 3.40 -30.48 0.80
N ASP A 175 4.45 -31.30 0.86
CA ASP A 175 4.65 -32.33 1.89
C ASP A 175 5.39 -31.74 3.10
#